data_bd174b83055f927f125300d780045979
#
_entry.id   bd174b83055f927f125300d780045979
#
_cell.length_a   1.000
_cell.length_b   1.000
_cell.length_c   1.000
_cell.angle_alpha   90.00
_cell.angle_beta   90.00
_cell.angle_gamma   90.00
#
_symmetry.space_group_name_H-M   'P 1'
#
loop_
_entity.id
_entity.type
_entity.pdbx_description
1 polymer ?
#
loop_
_entity_poly.entity_id
_entity_poly.type
_entity_poly.pdbx_seq_one_letter_code
_entity_poly.pdbx_strand_id
1 'polypeptide(L)'
;MVEENVKNTSYRFVLEPAISDDGSYHSWELLTKDIIAPAQNTTSASTFSFSTLTERDKLALFIRQIELLSVFDFARVDNKPISLNIDDLLSHFILTDRYLCDFLRSCKHIALEINENFHEFIAGRELTALSTLAALCPVWLDDFGRGRTSFPLLERFRFDCVKVDKDYFWDKENDPA
;
A
#
# COMPACT_ATOMS: atom_id res chain seq x y z
N MET A 1 0.13 16.67 16.09
CA MET A 1 0.58 17.18 14.79
C MET A 1 2.07 17.45 14.95
N VAL A 2 2.92 16.59 14.41
CA VAL A 2 4.37 16.79 14.40
C VAL A 2 4.73 17.13 12.97
N GLU A 3 5.10 18.39 12.75
CA GLU A 3 5.62 18.87 11.47
C GLU A 3 7.11 18.57 11.42
N GLU A 4 7.54 17.71 10.52
CA GLU A 4 8.94 17.56 10.17
C GLU A 4 9.13 17.77 8.68
N ASN A 5 10.06 18.68 8.35
CA ASN A 5 10.41 19.04 7.00
C ASN A 5 11.35 18.01 6.37
N VAL A 6 10.84 17.16 5.49
CA VAL A 6 11.65 16.47 4.48
C VAL A 6 11.58 17.34 3.23
N LYS A 7 12.67 18.05 2.92
CA LYS A 7 12.78 18.99 1.78
C LYS A 7 11.61 19.98 1.61
N ASN A 8 11.25 20.75 2.62
CA ASN A 8 10.20 21.79 2.56
C ASN A 8 8.80 21.29 2.12
N THR A 9 8.55 20.01 2.13
CA THR A 9 7.22 19.46 1.81
C THR A 9 6.60 18.93 3.10
N SER A 10 5.45 19.48 3.47
CA SER A 10 4.66 18.98 4.59
C SER A 10 3.75 17.86 4.12
N TYR A 11 3.78 16.72 4.79
CA TYR A 11 2.93 15.56 4.48
C TYR A 11 1.87 15.37 5.56
N ARG A 12 0.73 14.83 5.15
CA ARG A 12 -0.30 14.30 6.07
C ARG A 12 -0.61 12.87 5.70
N PHE A 13 -0.94 12.07 6.68
CA PHE A 13 -1.48 10.73 6.47
C PHE A 13 -3.00 10.79 6.54
N VAL A 14 -3.64 10.09 5.63
CA VAL A 14 -5.10 9.96 5.55
C VAL A 14 -5.48 8.50 5.42
N LEU A 15 -6.60 8.12 6.02
CA LEU A 15 -7.20 6.80 5.81
C LEU A 15 -8.28 6.95 4.73
N GLU A 16 -8.17 6.17 3.67
CA GLU A 16 -9.19 6.04 2.63
C GLU A 16 -9.86 4.67 2.74
N PRO A 17 -11.21 4.58 2.71
CA PRO A 17 -11.89 3.31 2.83
C PRO A 17 -11.81 2.51 1.55
N ALA A 18 -11.54 1.20 1.66
CA ALA A 18 -11.78 0.23 0.61
C ALA A 18 -13.15 -0.42 0.83
N ILE A 19 -13.95 -0.45 -0.23
CA ILE A 19 -15.35 -0.91 -0.19
C ILE A 19 -15.43 -2.25 -0.92
N SER A 20 -16.13 -3.22 -0.31
CA SER A 20 -16.45 -4.49 -0.93
C SER A 20 -17.55 -4.34 -2.00
N ASP A 21 -17.73 -5.35 -2.81
CA ASP A 21 -18.78 -5.45 -3.84
C ASP A 21 -20.21 -5.32 -3.29
N ASP A 22 -20.42 -5.72 -2.03
CA ASP A 22 -21.68 -5.55 -1.30
C ASP A 22 -21.90 -4.13 -0.74
N GLY A 23 -20.98 -3.20 -0.96
CA GLY A 23 -21.01 -1.83 -0.47
C GLY A 23 -20.58 -1.64 0.99
N SER A 24 -20.13 -2.71 1.66
CA SER A 24 -19.62 -2.60 3.03
C SER A 24 -18.15 -2.13 3.05
N TYR A 25 -17.75 -1.49 4.16
CA TYR A 25 -16.33 -1.16 4.37
C TYR A 25 -15.55 -2.44 4.66
N HIS A 26 -14.59 -2.76 3.78
CA HIS A 26 -13.71 -3.90 3.95
C HIS A 26 -12.50 -3.56 4.82
N SER A 27 -11.85 -2.46 4.52
CA SER A 27 -10.56 -2.06 5.10
C SER A 27 -10.30 -0.57 4.91
N TRP A 28 -9.15 -0.12 5.38
CA TRP A 28 -8.67 1.24 5.17
C TRP A 28 -7.28 1.20 4.53
N GLU A 29 -6.98 2.15 3.68
CA GLU A 29 -5.66 2.34 3.11
C GLU A 29 -5.01 3.59 3.73
N LEU A 30 -3.78 3.47 4.24
CA LEU A 30 -3.03 4.59 4.80
C LEU A 30 -2.21 5.27 3.70
N LEU A 31 -2.70 6.40 3.26
CA LEU A 31 -2.10 7.19 2.19
C LEU A 31 -1.32 8.39 2.72
N THR A 32 -0.24 8.72 2.01
CA THR A 32 0.48 9.98 2.19
C THR A 32 -0.02 11.01 1.19
N LYS A 33 -0.42 12.17 1.66
CA LYS A 33 -0.89 13.30 0.84
C LYS A 33 -0.02 14.52 1.10
N ASP A 34 0.28 15.32 0.06
CA ASP A 34 0.92 16.62 0.23
C ASP A 34 0.01 17.57 0.99
N ILE A 35 0.58 18.31 1.94
CA ILE A 35 -0.04 19.53 2.44
C ILE A 35 0.40 20.65 1.50
N ILE A 36 -0.39 20.93 0.48
CA ILE A 36 -0.17 22.10 -0.34
C ILE A 36 -0.46 23.33 0.53
N ALA A 37 0.58 24.12 0.86
CA ALA A 37 0.36 25.46 1.37
C ALA A 37 -0.55 26.17 0.34
N PRO A 38 -1.57 26.95 0.74
CA PRO A 38 -2.43 27.65 -0.19
C PRO A 38 -1.59 28.67 -0.97
N ALA A 39 -0.99 28.23 -2.07
CA ALA A 39 -0.30 29.09 -3.00
C ALA A 39 -1.37 29.88 -3.75
N GLN A 40 -1.34 31.18 -3.59
CA GLN A 40 -2.13 32.11 -4.37
C GLN A 40 -1.92 31.83 -5.86
N ASN A 41 -2.98 31.38 -6.54
CA ASN A 41 -3.10 31.35 -7.99
C ASN A 41 -2.21 30.40 -8.81
N THR A 42 -2.18 29.11 -8.54
CA THR A 42 -1.74 28.12 -9.55
C THR A 42 -2.76 27.00 -9.71
N THR A 43 -3.27 26.85 -10.93
CA THR A 43 -4.31 25.91 -11.37
C THR A 43 -3.81 24.47 -11.58
N SER A 44 -2.67 24.10 -11.02
CA SER A 44 -2.20 22.71 -11.03
C SER A 44 -1.88 22.28 -9.60
N ALA A 45 -2.78 21.51 -9.03
CA ALA A 45 -2.46 20.73 -7.85
C ALA A 45 -1.33 19.77 -8.25
N SER A 46 -0.13 19.95 -7.72
CA SER A 46 0.92 18.95 -7.85
C SER A 46 0.44 17.71 -7.10
N THR A 47 0.04 16.70 -7.85
CA THR A 47 -0.35 15.41 -7.26
C THR A 47 0.91 14.80 -6.66
N PHE A 48 0.90 14.53 -5.36
CA PHE A 48 1.96 13.76 -4.71
C PHE A 48 2.14 12.44 -5.46
N SER A 49 3.35 12.18 -5.90
CA SER A 49 3.69 10.90 -6.52
C SER A 49 4.80 10.22 -5.72
N PHE A 50 4.50 9.07 -5.19
CA PHE A 50 5.47 8.25 -4.46
C PHE A 50 6.69 7.90 -5.33
N SER A 51 6.51 7.81 -6.65
CA SER A 51 7.58 7.53 -7.61
C SER A 51 8.63 8.64 -7.73
N THR A 52 8.30 9.88 -7.32
CA THR A 52 9.24 11.02 -7.38
C THR A 52 10.09 11.16 -6.12
N LEU A 53 9.81 10.37 -5.08
CA LEU A 53 10.56 10.40 -3.84
C LEU A 53 11.92 9.72 -3.99
N THR A 54 12.92 10.23 -3.27
CA THR A 54 14.18 9.49 -3.08
C THR A 54 13.95 8.25 -2.22
N GLU A 55 14.82 7.24 -2.34
CA GLU A 55 14.74 6.04 -1.49
C GLU A 55 14.73 6.40 0.01
N ARG A 56 15.55 7.36 0.42
CA ARG A 56 15.61 7.86 1.79
C ARG A 56 14.27 8.45 2.24
N ASP A 57 13.63 9.23 1.36
CA ASP A 57 12.35 9.87 1.69
C ASP A 57 11.24 8.80 1.80
N LYS A 58 11.24 7.80 0.91
CA LYS A 58 10.31 6.65 0.99
C LYS A 58 10.44 5.89 2.31
N LEU A 59 11.68 5.55 2.69
CA LEU A 59 11.96 4.87 3.95
C LEU A 59 11.51 5.71 5.16
N ALA A 60 11.82 7.00 5.15
CA ALA A 60 11.43 7.91 6.23
C ALA A 60 9.90 7.98 6.37
N LEU A 61 9.16 8.12 5.27
CA LEU A 61 7.70 8.12 5.28
C LEU A 61 7.12 6.79 5.78
N PHE A 62 7.68 5.67 5.33
CA PHE A 62 7.22 4.35 5.78
C PHE A 62 7.43 4.16 7.29
N ILE A 63 8.59 4.56 7.82
CA ILE A 63 8.84 4.52 9.27
C ILE A 63 7.80 5.37 10.02
N ARG A 64 7.47 6.57 9.53
CA ARG A 64 6.43 7.42 10.12
C ARG A 64 5.05 6.78 10.09
N GLN A 65 4.69 6.07 9.02
CA GLN A 65 3.45 5.30 8.95
C GLN A 65 3.43 4.18 10.01
N ILE A 66 4.53 3.46 10.17
CA ILE A 66 4.68 2.41 11.21
C ILE A 66 4.58 3.01 12.62
N GLU A 67 5.27 4.12 12.89
CA GLU A 67 5.18 4.83 14.17
C GLU A 67 3.75 5.28 14.50
N LEU A 68 3.04 5.83 13.51
CA LEU A 68 1.63 6.20 13.66
C LEU A 68 0.77 4.98 14.00
N LEU A 69 0.93 3.88 13.26
CA LEU A 69 0.14 2.66 13.47
C LEU A 69 0.48 1.94 14.77
N SER A 70 1.71 2.09 15.29
CA SER A 70 2.11 1.48 16.56
C SER A 70 1.35 2.02 17.77
N VAL A 71 0.79 3.23 17.67
CA VAL A 71 -0.01 3.89 18.71
C VAL A 71 -1.47 4.13 18.29
N PHE A 72 -1.85 3.62 17.12
CA PHE A 72 -3.20 3.84 16.58
C PHE A 72 -4.24 2.98 17.31
N ASP A 73 -5.35 3.61 17.66
CA ASP A 73 -6.50 2.92 18.23
C ASP A 73 -7.38 2.34 17.11
N PHE A 74 -7.18 1.06 16.80
CA PHE A 74 -7.90 0.36 15.72
C PHE A 74 -9.42 0.26 15.96
N ALA A 75 -9.90 0.44 17.19
CA ALA A 75 -11.34 0.51 17.44
C ALA A 75 -12.02 1.65 16.69
N ARG A 76 -11.30 2.72 16.35
CA ARG A 76 -11.79 3.85 15.54
C ARG A 76 -12.12 3.49 14.10
N VAL A 77 -11.66 2.36 13.64
CA VAL A 77 -11.90 1.81 12.30
C VAL A 77 -12.56 0.43 12.39
N ASP A 78 -13.31 0.18 13.45
CA ASP A 78 -14.04 -1.07 13.73
C ASP A 78 -13.12 -2.32 13.73
N ASN A 79 -11.87 -2.15 14.13
CA ASN A 79 -10.81 -3.16 14.07
C ASN A 79 -10.57 -3.75 12.67
N LYS A 80 -10.96 -3.02 11.63
CA LYS A 80 -10.70 -3.41 10.25
C LYS A 80 -9.23 -3.23 9.90
N PRO A 81 -8.72 -4.00 8.93
CA PRO A 81 -7.33 -3.87 8.51
C PRO A 81 -7.03 -2.48 7.94
N ILE A 82 -5.80 -2.02 8.17
CA ILE A 82 -5.21 -0.86 7.50
C ILE A 82 -4.09 -1.36 6.61
N SER A 83 -4.15 -1.09 5.31
CA SER A 83 -3.09 -1.45 4.37
C SER A 83 -2.05 -0.35 4.22
N LEU A 84 -0.82 -0.78 3.99
CA LEU A 84 0.34 0.05 3.69
C LEU A 84 0.89 -0.33 2.32
N ASN A 85 1.02 0.65 1.43
CA ASN A 85 1.64 0.45 0.13
C ASN A 85 3.14 0.22 0.28
N ILE A 86 3.65 -0.85 -0.32
CA ILE A 86 5.08 -1.14 -0.38
C ILE A 86 5.53 -1.44 -1.81
N ASP A 87 6.79 -1.12 -2.09
CA ASP A 87 7.53 -1.50 -3.29
C ASP A 87 8.68 -2.47 -2.94
N ASP A 88 9.48 -2.83 -3.92
CA ASP A 88 10.64 -3.72 -3.72
C ASP A 88 11.64 -3.17 -2.71
N LEU A 89 11.84 -1.85 -2.67
CA LEU A 89 12.74 -1.20 -1.71
C LEU A 89 12.23 -1.38 -0.27
N LEU A 90 10.96 -1.08 -0.04
CA LEU A 90 10.34 -1.21 1.28
C LEU A 90 10.24 -2.67 1.70
N SER A 91 9.95 -3.58 0.76
CA SER A 91 9.97 -5.03 0.99
C SER A 91 11.34 -5.48 1.52
N HIS A 92 12.42 -5.11 0.82
CA HIS A 92 13.77 -5.43 1.26
C HIS A 92 14.09 -4.84 2.64
N PHE A 93 13.73 -3.59 2.87
CA PHE A 93 13.92 -2.90 4.15
C PHE A 93 13.19 -3.61 5.29
N ILE A 94 11.92 -3.94 5.12
CA ILE A 94 11.13 -4.69 6.11
C ILE A 94 11.82 -6.01 6.46
N LEU A 95 12.20 -6.79 5.46
CA LEU A 95 12.76 -8.13 5.66
C LEU A 95 14.17 -8.12 6.29
N THR A 96 14.89 -7.01 6.21
CA THR A 96 16.21 -6.83 6.83
C THR A 96 16.17 -6.18 8.20
N ASP A 97 15.05 -5.58 8.60
CA ASP A 97 14.87 -4.94 9.90
C ASP A 97 14.05 -5.83 10.85
N ARG A 98 14.70 -6.31 11.91
CA ARG A 98 14.07 -7.20 12.89
C ARG A 98 12.89 -6.54 13.62
N TYR A 99 12.99 -5.24 13.92
CA TYR A 99 11.92 -4.54 14.63
C TYR A 99 10.64 -4.48 13.76
N LEU A 100 10.79 -4.17 12.47
CA LEU A 100 9.66 -4.15 11.54
C LEU A 100 9.04 -5.53 11.38
N CYS A 101 9.85 -6.57 11.25
CA CYS A 101 9.35 -7.95 11.19
C CYS A 101 8.54 -8.33 12.44
N ASP A 102 9.07 -8.02 13.64
CA ASP A 102 8.39 -8.34 14.89
C ASP A 102 7.13 -7.50 15.09
N PHE A 103 7.15 -6.22 14.70
CA PHE A 103 5.99 -5.34 14.72
C PHE A 103 4.87 -5.86 13.81
N LEU A 104 5.15 -6.14 12.53
CA LEU A 104 4.16 -6.65 11.58
C LEU A 104 3.57 -7.98 12.04
N ARG A 105 4.40 -8.89 12.56
CA ARG A 105 3.93 -10.18 13.10
C ARG A 105 3.01 -10.02 14.31
N SER A 106 3.22 -9.01 15.11
CA SER A 106 2.43 -8.76 16.32
C SER A 106 1.12 -8.01 16.06
N CYS A 107 1.04 -7.21 15.00
CA CYS A 107 -0.10 -6.37 14.69
C CYS A 107 -1.03 -7.03 13.67
N LYS A 108 -2.18 -7.57 14.14
CA LYS A 108 -3.14 -8.29 13.30
C LYS A 108 -3.98 -7.41 12.38
N HIS A 109 -3.90 -6.09 12.55
CA HIS A 109 -4.72 -5.14 11.82
C HIS A 109 -3.95 -4.39 10.73
N ILE A 110 -2.74 -4.83 10.40
CA ILE A 110 -1.94 -4.27 9.30
C ILE A 110 -1.84 -5.28 8.18
N ALA A 111 -2.03 -4.81 6.94
CA ALA A 111 -1.74 -5.54 5.72
C ALA A 111 -0.71 -4.79 4.88
N LEU A 112 0.09 -5.50 4.12
CA LEU A 112 1.00 -4.91 3.14
C LEU A 112 0.38 -5.03 1.76
N GLU A 113 0.41 -3.95 1.01
CA GLU A 113 -0.19 -3.84 -0.31
C GLU A 113 0.89 -3.64 -1.37
N ILE A 114 0.91 -4.52 -2.35
CA ILE A 114 1.88 -4.50 -3.45
C ILE A 114 1.14 -4.41 -4.78
N ASN A 115 1.70 -3.62 -5.70
CA ASN A 115 1.13 -3.45 -7.02
C ASN A 115 1.74 -4.45 -8.03
N GLU A 116 1.16 -4.51 -9.23
CA GLU A 116 1.59 -5.39 -10.32
C GLU A 116 3.04 -5.19 -10.79
N ASN A 117 3.73 -4.13 -10.39
CA ASN A 117 5.12 -3.87 -10.79
C ASN A 117 6.16 -4.51 -9.86
N PHE A 118 5.72 -5.24 -8.83
CA PHE A 118 6.62 -5.90 -7.89
C PHE A 118 7.55 -6.86 -8.64
N HIS A 119 8.85 -6.76 -8.35
CA HIS A 119 9.90 -7.41 -9.14
C HIS A 119 9.79 -8.94 -9.21
N GLU A 120 9.34 -9.59 -8.12
CA GLU A 120 9.17 -11.05 -8.12
C GLU A 120 8.00 -11.53 -9.01
N PHE A 121 7.14 -10.63 -9.51
CA PHE A 121 6.07 -10.99 -10.44
C PHE A 121 6.57 -11.24 -11.86
N ILE A 122 7.83 -10.94 -12.14
CA ILE A 122 8.45 -11.28 -13.41
C ILE A 122 8.45 -12.82 -13.58
N ALA A 123 8.00 -13.29 -14.74
CA ALA A 123 7.87 -14.70 -15.04
C ALA A 123 9.17 -15.47 -14.78
N GLY A 124 9.06 -16.62 -14.13
CA GLY A 124 10.19 -17.51 -13.82
C GLY A 124 10.96 -17.14 -12.55
N ARG A 125 10.62 -16.07 -11.85
CA ARG A 125 11.24 -15.74 -10.56
C ARG A 125 10.58 -16.51 -9.41
N GLU A 126 11.35 -16.80 -8.38
CA GLU A 126 10.85 -17.31 -7.12
C GLU A 126 10.17 -16.17 -6.35
N LEU A 127 9.09 -16.48 -5.61
CA LEU A 127 8.35 -15.55 -4.78
C LEU A 127 8.86 -15.57 -3.34
N THR A 128 10.15 -15.41 -3.14
CA THR A 128 10.82 -15.60 -1.84
C THR A 128 10.52 -14.46 -0.88
N ALA A 129 10.70 -13.21 -1.32
CA ALA A 129 10.39 -12.05 -0.47
C ALA A 129 8.89 -11.99 -0.17
N LEU A 130 8.06 -12.22 -1.19
CA LEU A 130 6.61 -12.25 -1.05
C LEU A 130 6.15 -13.29 -0.02
N SER A 131 6.68 -14.52 -0.13
CA SER A 131 6.37 -15.61 0.82
C SER A 131 6.83 -15.29 2.24
N THR A 132 7.97 -14.59 2.38
CA THR A 132 8.48 -14.18 3.69
C THR A 132 7.63 -13.06 4.29
N LEU A 133 7.19 -12.08 3.50
CA LEU A 133 6.25 -11.04 3.94
C LEU A 133 4.92 -11.64 4.40
N ALA A 134 4.37 -12.59 3.63
CA ALA A 134 3.13 -13.28 3.97
C ALA A 134 3.21 -14.10 5.28
N ALA A 135 4.41 -14.48 5.70
CA ALA A 135 4.62 -15.09 7.02
C ALA A 135 4.61 -14.08 8.17
N LEU A 136 4.65 -12.77 7.88
CA LEU A 136 4.61 -11.69 8.87
C LEU A 136 3.19 -11.14 9.05
N CYS A 137 2.51 -10.81 7.96
CA CYS A 137 1.19 -10.20 7.96
C CYS A 137 0.46 -10.46 6.63
N PRO A 138 -0.85 -10.18 6.52
CA PRO A 138 -1.58 -10.29 5.27
C PRO A 138 -0.93 -9.50 4.14
N VAL A 139 -0.86 -10.08 2.94
CA VAL A 139 -0.35 -9.45 1.74
C VAL A 139 -1.46 -9.34 0.71
N TRP A 140 -1.67 -8.13 0.20
CA TRP A 140 -2.70 -7.78 -0.75
C TRP A 140 -2.10 -7.37 -2.09
N LEU A 141 -2.79 -7.71 -3.16
CA LEU A 141 -2.45 -7.27 -4.50
C LEU A 141 -3.32 -6.08 -4.90
N ASP A 142 -2.70 -5.01 -5.33
CA ASP A 142 -3.37 -3.81 -5.83
C ASP A 142 -3.28 -3.68 -7.35
N ASP A 143 -4.22 -2.93 -7.92
CA ASP A 143 -4.31 -2.60 -9.35
C ASP A 143 -4.37 -3.85 -10.27
N PHE A 144 -4.95 -4.98 -9.81
CA PHE A 144 -5.05 -6.18 -10.64
C PHE A 144 -5.80 -5.93 -11.94
N GLY A 145 -5.17 -6.28 -13.06
CA GLY A 145 -5.73 -6.13 -14.40
C GLY A 145 -5.17 -4.96 -15.20
N ARG A 146 -4.27 -4.16 -14.62
CA ARG A 146 -3.60 -3.03 -15.32
C ARG A 146 -2.52 -3.48 -16.33
N GLY A 147 -2.26 -4.78 -16.43
CA GLY A 147 -1.55 -5.33 -17.59
C GLY A 147 -0.26 -6.11 -17.36
N ARG A 148 0.23 -6.29 -16.14
CA ARG A 148 1.41 -7.12 -15.86
C ARG A 148 1.12 -8.38 -15.06
N THR A 149 0.07 -8.36 -14.25
CA THR A 149 -0.34 -9.51 -13.48
C THR A 149 -1.24 -10.40 -14.33
N SER A 150 -0.87 -11.65 -14.43
CA SER A 150 -1.66 -12.66 -15.12
C SER A 150 -2.30 -13.59 -14.09
N PHE A 151 -3.42 -14.21 -14.42
CA PHE A 151 -4.04 -15.26 -13.61
C PHE A 151 -3.03 -16.31 -13.11
N PRO A 152 -2.00 -16.71 -13.89
CA PRO A 152 -0.93 -17.58 -13.38
C PRO A 152 -0.18 -17.09 -12.13
N LEU A 153 -0.13 -15.78 -11.85
CA LEU A 153 0.44 -15.30 -10.58
C LEU A 153 -0.46 -15.64 -9.41
N LEU A 154 -1.78 -15.47 -9.56
CA LEU A 154 -2.76 -15.83 -8.52
C LEU A 154 -2.79 -17.33 -8.23
N GLU A 155 -2.39 -18.17 -9.20
CA GLU A 155 -2.21 -19.61 -8.99
C GLU A 155 -0.91 -19.94 -8.23
N ARG A 156 0.13 -19.11 -8.38
CA ARG A 156 1.44 -19.30 -7.75
C ARG A 156 1.51 -18.77 -6.32
N PHE A 157 0.68 -17.76 -6.01
CA PHE A 157 0.67 -17.12 -4.70
C PHE A 157 -0.74 -16.76 -4.28
N ARG A 158 -1.09 -17.11 -3.04
CA ARG A 158 -2.39 -16.77 -2.47
C ARG A 158 -2.29 -15.44 -1.73
N PHE A 159 -2.86 -14.41 -2.33
CA PHE A 159 -3.09 -13.13 -1.68
C PHE A 159 -4.27 -13.20 -0.71
N ASP A 160 -4.21 -12.46 0.39
CA ASP A 160 -5.32 -12.35 1.33
C ASP A 160 -6.44 -11.44 0.79
N CYS A 161 -6.10 -10.50 -0.08
CA CYS A 161 -7.01 -9.64 -0.81
C CYS A 161 -6.43 -9.31 -2.19
N VAL A 162 -7.32 -9.17 -3.19
CA VAL A 162 -6.96 -8.67 -4.53
C VAL A 162 -7.89 -7.50 -4.82
N LYS A 163 -7.32 -6.31 -4.99
CA LYS A 163 -8.04 -5.13 -5.43
C LYS A 163 -7.99 -5.07 -6.95
N VAL A 164 -9.15 -5.09 -7.57
CA VAL A 164 -9.28 -5.03 -9.04
C VAL A 164 -9.21 -3.57 -9.48
N ASP A 165 -8.38 -3.29 -10.48
CA ASP A 165 -8.35 -1.96 -11.11
C ASP A 165 -9.74 -1.61 -11.67
N LYS A 166 -10.18 -0.38 -11.43
CA LYS A 166 -11.53 0.07 -11.81
C LYS A 166 -11.76 0.04 -13.32
N ASP A 167 -10.75 0.40 -14.11
CA ASP A 167 -10.88 0.46 -15.57
C ASP A 167 -10.96 -0.95 -16.13
N TYR A 168 -10.17 -1.89 -15.59
CA TYR A 168 -10.26 -3.31 -15.92
C TYR A 168 -11.63 -3.90 -15.56
N PHE A 169 -12.16 -3.56 -14.38
CA PHE A 169 -13.48 -4.02 -13.93
C PHE A 169 -14.58 -3.57 -14.89
N TRP A 170 -14.62 -2.27 -15.21
CA TRP A 170 -15.64 -1.72 -16.10
C TRP A 170 -15.51 -2.21 -17.55
N ASP A 171 -14.29 -2.41 -18.04
CA ASP A 171 -14.06 -2.98 -19.36
C ASP A 171 -14.62 -4.40 -19.47
N LYS A 172 -14.46 -5.22 -18.41
CA LYS A 172 -14.97 -6.58 -18.37
C LYS A 172 -16.47 -6.68 -18.14
N GLU A 173 -17.03 -5.79 -17.33
CA GLU A 173 -18.49 -5.74 -17.11
C GLU A 173 -19.25 -5.34 -18.38
N ASN A 174 -18.64 -4.52 -19.24
CA ASN A 174 -19.24 -4.06 -20.50
C ASN A 174 -18.89 -4.93 -21.72
N ASP A 175 -18.08 -5.98 -21.57
CA ASP A 175 -17.73 -6.91 -22.66
C ASP A 175 -18.80 -8.02 -22.73
N PRO A 176 -19.72 -7.99 -23.73
CA PRO A 176 -20.72 -9.05 -23.88
C PRO A 176 -20.00 -10.32 -24.35
N ALA A 177 -19.91 -11.32 -23.49
CA ALA A 177 -19.41 -12.66 -23.79
C ALA A 177 -20.20 -13.36 -24.89
#